data_aa36844b7066f81bf23e976b11955cef
#
_entry.id   aa36844b7066f81bf23e976b11955cef
#
_cell.length_a   1.000
_cell.length_b   1.000
_cell.length_c   1.000
_cell.angle_alpha   90.00
_cell.angle_beta   90.00
_cell.angle_gamma   90.00
#
_symmetry.space_group_name_H-M   'P 1'
#
loop_
_entity.id
_entity.type
_entity.pdbx_description
1 polymer ?
#
loop_
_entity_poly.entity_id
_entity_poly.type
_entity_poly.pdbx_seq_one_letter_code
_entity_poly.pdbx_strand_id
1 'polypeptide(L)'
;MDIENIEDEDFVIRIRPTVNNAEWTGEIDISIISSAGNPLDDEGYSQVMHFCKMMCATVPIMEADESIRNLVHTYVMEVVDNDSDYVLEEDEDVIITKEDGNVVHLSFGSKTKGSA
;
A
#
# COMPACT_ATOMS: atom_id res chain seq x y z
N MET A 1 6.10 16.23 -0.49
CA MET A 1 5.01 15.30 -0.70
C MET A 1 3.69 16.00 -0.44
N ASP A 2 2.76 15.76 -1.32
CA ASP A 2 1.49 16.45 -1.28
C ASP A 2 0.45 15.57 -0.64
N ILE A 3 -0.19 16.05 0.42
CA ILE A 3 -1.20 15.27 1.12
C ILE A 3 -2.58 15.87 0.96
N GLU A 4 -2.76 16.71 -0.04
CA GLU A 4 -4.07 17.34 -0.22
C GLU A 4 -5.14 16.35 -0.61
N ASN A 5 -4.76 15.18 -1.12
CA ASN A 5 -5.73 14.19 -1.54
C ASN A 5 -6.19 13.28 -0.40
N ILE A 6 -5.69 13.49 0.79
CA ILE A 6 -6.04 12.61 1.91
C ILE A 6 -7.23 13.23 2.64
N GLU A 7 -8.26 12.43 2.80
CA GLU A 7 -9.50 12.88 3.39
C GLU A 7 -9.67 12.31 4.79
N ASP A 8 -10.68 12.81 5.51
CA ASP A 8 -10.91 12.37 6.88
C ASP A 8 -11.24 10.89 6.97
N GLU A 9 -11.83 10.33 5.94
CA GLU A 9 -12.19 8.91 5.98
C GLU A 9 -11.04 8.00 5.64
N ASP A 10 -9.89 8.52 5.27
CA ASP A 10 -8.77 7.71 4.82
C ASP A 10 -7.96 7.17 5.97
N PHE A 11 -7.45 5.95 5.77
CA PHE A 11 -6.41 5.40 6.62
C PHE A 11 -5.14 5.35 5.79
N VAL A 12 -4.05 5.85 6.35
CA VAL A 12 -2.80 5.99 5.62
C VAL A 12 -1.74 5.14 6.29
N ILE A 13 -1.09 4.30 5.50
CA ILE A 13 0.06 3.55 5.99
C ILE A 13 1.30 4.30 5.50
N ARG A 14 2.05 4.84 6.45
CA ARG A 14 3.23 5.60 6.12
C ARG A 14 4.46 4.74 6.32
N ILE A 15 5.27 4.66 5.30
CA ILE A 15 6.52 3.93 5.36
C ILE A 15 7.65 4.96 5.27
N ARG A 16 8.45 5.01 6.32
CA ARG A 16 9.57 5.94 6.35
C ARG A 16 10.86 5.15 6.40
N PRO A 17 11.64 5.18 5.33
CA PRO A 17 12.93 4.48 5.35
C PRO A 17 13.92 5.24 6.21
N THR A 18 14.78 4.50 6.88
CA THR A 18 15.88 5.10 7.61
C THR A 18 17.01 5.37 6.62
N VAL A 19 17.43 6.62 6.56
CA VAL A 19 18.37 7.06 5.55
C VAL A 19 19.65 7.52 6.22
N ASN A 20 20.77 7.12 5.64
CA ASN A 20 22.09 7.53 6.09
C ASN A 20 22.91 7.90 4.87
N ASN A 21 23.32 9.16 4.78
CA ASN A 21 24.09 9.65 3.63
C ASN A 21 23.36 9.40 2.32
N ALA A 22 22.06 9.66 2.32
CA ALA A 22 21.20 9.54 1.15
C ALA A 22 21.01 8.10 0.71
N GLU A 23 21.41 7.14 1.53
CA GLU A 23 21.22 5.74 1.19
C GLU A 23 20.32 5.08 2.23
N TRP A 24 19.50 4.19 1.76
CA TRP A 24 18.60 3.45 2.64
C TRP A 24 19.39 2.42 3.41
N THR A 25 19.19 2.41 4.73
CA THR A 25 19.92 1.48 5.60
C THR A 25 19.31 0.09 5.59
N GLY A 26 18.13 -0.08 5.00
CA GLY A 26 17.42 -1.34 5.04
C GLY A 26 16.35 -1.39 6.11
N GLU A 27 16.27 -0.36 6.92
CA GLU A 27 15.28 -0.30 7.98
C GLU A 27 14.16 0.66 7.59
N ILE A 28 12.96 0.33 8.02
CA ILE A 28 11.82 1.19 7.76
C ILE A 28 11.03 1.35 9.04
N ASP A 29 10.31 2.46 9.10
CA ASP A 29 9.36 2.73 10.16
C ASP A 29 7.98 2.79 9.53
N ILE A 30 7.06 2.02 10.06
CA ILE A 30 5.72 1.92 9.50
C ILE A 30 4.73 2.45 10.50
N SER A 31 3.89 3.36 10.06
CA SER A 31 2.86 3.97 10.91
C SER A 31 1.53 3.92 10.22
N ILE A 32 0.47 3.78 11.00
CA ILE A 32 -0.88 3.88 10.50
C ILE A 32 -1.46 5.19 11.00
N ILE A 33 -1.94 6.01 10.09
CA ILE A 33 -2.42 7.33 10.42
C ILE A 33 -3.88 7.42 10.01
N SER A 34 -4.71 7.88 10.91
CA SER A 34 -6.10 8.17 10.60
C SER A 34 -6.46 9.50 11.22
N SER A 35 -7.51 10.11 10.69
CA SER A 35 -7.94 11.41 11.13
C SER A 35 -8.82 11.28 12.36
N ALA A 36 -8.73 12.26 13.26
CA ALA A 36 -9.64 12.33 14.38
C ALA A 36 -11.07 12.57 13.90
N GLY A 37 -11.22 13.10 12.69
CA GLY A 37 -12.53 13.31 12.10
C GLY A 37 -13.05 12.17 11.29
N ASN A 38 -12.45 10.99 11.40
CA ASN A 38 -12.87 9.85 10.62
C ASN A 38 -14.35 9.55 10.91
N PRO A 39 -15.16 9.37 9.87
CA PRO A 39 -16.60 9.24 10.05
C PRO A 39 -17.07 7.85 10.45
N LEU A 40 -16.19 6.86 10.45
CA LEU A 40 -16.62 5.51 10.78
C LEU A 40 -17.02 5.41 12.25
N ASP A 41 -18.01 4.55 12.52
CA ASP A 41 -18.33 4.27 13.91
C ASP A 41 -17.21 3.40 14.50
N ASP A 42 -17.35 3.10 15.80
CA ASP A 42 -16.27 2.42 16.50
C ASP A 42 -16.00 1.06 15.90
N GLU A 43 -17.04 0.35 15.52
CA GLU A 43 -16.85 -1.01 14.98
C GLU A 43 -16.19 -0.94 13.62
N GLY A 44 -16.69 -0.07 12.75
CA GLY A 44 -16.09 0.04 11.41
C GLY A 44 -14.66 0.52 11.50
N TYR A 45 -14.40 1.48 12.37
CA TYR A 45 -13.05 1.99 12.54
C TYR A 45 -12.11 0.87 13.00
N SER A 46 -12.55 0.07 13.97
CA SER A 46 -11.73 -1.03 14.45
C SER A 46 -11.44 -2.06 13.37
N GLN A 47 -12.45 -2.33 12.54
CA GLN A 47 -12.26 -3.32 11.49
C GLN A 47 -11.26 -2.86 10.46
N VAL A 48 -11.34 -1.61 10.02
CA VAL A 48 -10.40 -1.10 9.03
C VAL A 48 -9.03 -0.96 9.65
N MET A 49 -8.95 -0.51 10.89
CA MET A 49 -7.67 -0.41 11.56
C MET A 49 -7.00 -1.77 11.67
N HIS A 50 -7.78 -2.81 11.99
CA HIS A 50 -7.22 -4.14 12.06
C HIS A 50 -6.70 -4.60 10.70
N PHE A 51 -7.42 -4.29 9.65
CA PHE A 51 -6.96 -4.61 8.30
C PHE A 51 -5.64 -3.92 8.01
N CYS A 52 -5.52 -2.66 8.40
CA CYS A 52 -4.26 -1.95 8.22
C CYS A 52 -3.14 -2.61 8.99
N LYS A 53 -3.44 -3.06 10.22
CA LYS A 53 -2.42 -3.74 11.01
C LYS A 53 -1.99 -5.04 10.37
N MET A 54 -2.93 -5.76 9.77
CA MET A 54 -2.58 -6.98 9.08
C MET A 54 -1.65 -6.70 7.92
N MET A 55 -1.95 -5.65 7.16
CA MET A 55 -1.07 -5.30 6.05
C MET A 55 0.32 -4.91 6.54
N CYS A 56 0.38 -4.14 7.61
CA CYS A 56 1.68 -3.76 8.15
C CYS A 56 2.45 -4.96 8.68
N ALA A 57 1.74 -5.93 9.24
CA ALA A 57 2.39 -7.10 9.81
C ALA A 57 3.02 -8.00 8.75
N THR A 58 2.63 -7.82 7.49
CA THR A 58 3.26 -8.61 6.43
C THR A 58 4.74 -8.31 6.30
N VAL A 59 5.17 -7.11 6.74
CA VAL A 59 6.57 -6.74 6.57
C VAL A 59 7.47 -7.63 7.44
N PRO A 60 7.27 -7.71 8.76
CA PRO A 60 8.11 -8.62 9.54
C PRO A 60 7.92 -10.08 9.16
N ILE A 61 6.73 -10.44 8.69
CA ILE A 61 6.52 -11.81 8.25
C ILE A 61 7.38 -12.11 7.03
N MET A 62 7.43 -11.17 6.09
CA MET A 62 8.27 -11.36 4.92
C MET A 62 9.74 -11.39 5.29
N GLU A 63 10.13 -10.64 6.31
CA GLU A 63 11.52 -10.67 6.74
C GLU A 63 11.88 -11.99 7.37
N ALA A 64 10.94 -12.62 8.06
CA ALA A 64 11.20 -13.85 8.77
C ALA A 64 11.00 -15.09 7.90
N ASP A 65 10.22 -14.99 6.85
CA ASP A 65 9.84 -16.17 6.06
C ASP A 65 10.16 -15.91 4.59
N GLU A 66 11.21 -16.58 4.13
CA GLU A 66 11.67 -16.37 2.77
C GLU A 66 10.65 -16.85 1.74
N SER A 67 9.92 -17.90 2.06
CA SER A 67 8.94 -18.42 1.12
C SER A 67 7.83 -17.41 0.90
N ILE A 68 7.38 -16.77 1.97
CA ILE A 68 6.33 -15.76 1.83
C ILE A 68 6.88 -14.55 1.10
N ARG A 69 8.10 -14.14 1.43
CA ARG A 69 8.68 -13.01 0.74
C ARG A 69 8.79 -13.27 -0.76
N ASN A 70 9.21 -14.47 -1.12
CA ASN A 70 9.34 -14.80 -2.53
C ASN A 70 7.99 -14.87 -3.22
N LEU A 71 6.98 -15.36 -2.52
CA LEU A 71 5.64 -15.40 -3.09
C LEU A 71 5.13 -13.99 -3.39
N VAL A 72 5.31 -13.09 -2.44
CA VAL A 72 4.87 -11.71 -2.64
C VAL A 72 5.68 -11.05 -3.73
N HIS A 73 6.99 -11.28 -3.73
CA HIS A 73 7.85 -10.71 -4.76
C HIS A 73 7.41 -11.16 -6.15
N THR A 74 7.14 -12.46 -6.28
CA THR A 74 6.72 -12.99 -7.57
C THR A 74 5.40 -12.36 -8.00
N TYR A 75 4.48 -12.20 -7.07
CA TYR A 75 3.21 -11.56 -7.40
C TYR A 75 3.45 -10.14 -7.91
N VAL A 76 4.33 -9.40 -7.24
CA VAL A 76 4.61 -8.04 -7.67
C VAL A 76 5.17 -8.05 -9.09
N MET A 77 6.13 -8.93 -9.33
CA MET A 77 6.76 -8.94 -10.65
C MET A 77 5.81 -9.39 -11.74
N GLU A 78 4.95 -10.35 -11.45
CA GLU A 78 4.12 -10.94 -12.49
C GLU A 78 2.78 -10.27 -12.64
N VAL A 79 2.27 -9.67 -11.58
CA VAL A 79 0.93 -9.09 -11.63
C VAL A 79 1.00 -7.58 -11.56
N VAL A 80 1.67 -7.05 -10.55
CA VAL A 80 1.63 -5.61 -10.34
C VAL A 80 2.51 -4.90 -11.36
N ASP A 81 3.75 -5.32 -11.47
CA ASP A 81 4.67 -4.62 -12.36
C ASP A 81 4.35 -4.86 -13.83
N ASN A 82 3.98 -6.09 -14.16
CA ASN A 82 3.58 -6.33 -15.55
C ASN A 82 2.34 -5.55 -15.89
N ASP A 83 1.39 -5.51 -15.00
CA ASP A 83 0.18 -4.74 -15.24
C ASP A 83 0.51 -3.27 -15.36
N SER A 84 1.46 -2.80 -14.57
CA SER A 84 1.88 -1.42 -14.68
C SER A 84 2.45 -1.13 -16.06
N ASP A 85 3.19 -2.09 -16.59
CA ASP A 85 3.72 -1.91 -17.95
C ASP A 85 2.60 -1.84 -18.97
N TYR A 86 1.57 -2.62 -18.75
CA TYR A 86 0.46 -2.66 -19.68
C TYR A 86 -0.54 -1.56 -19.47
N VAL A 87 -0.53 -0.98 -18.33
CA VAL A 87 -1.50 0.03 -18.00
C VAL A 87 -1.49 1.13 -19.03
N LEU A 88 -0.40 1.24 -19.72
CA LEU A 88 -0.31 2.21 -20.77
C LEU A 88 -1.35 1.99 -21.83
N GLU A 89 -1.85 0.78 -21.92
CA GLU A 89 -2.82 0.47 -22.95
C GLU A 89 -4.20 0.33 -22.40
N GLU A 90 -4.44 -0.72 -21.65
CA GLU A 90 -5.81 -1.00 -21.33
C GLU A 90 -5.99 -1.80 -20.10
N ASP A 91 -5.02 -1.86 -19.27
CA ASP A 91 -5.13 -2.73 -18.15
C ASP A 91 -6.26 -2.36 -17.23
N GLU A 92 -6.89 -3.38 -16.66
CA GLU A 92 -7.95 -3.19 -15.72
C GLU A 92 -7.59 -3.60 -14.32
N ASP A 93 -6.47 -4.25 -14.13
CA ASP A 93 -6.14 -4.77 -12.81
C ASP A 93 -5.51 -3.74 -11.93
N VAL A 94 -4.48 -3.10 -12.43
CA VAL A 94 -3.75 -2.08 -11.69
C VAL A 94 -3.61 -0.89 -12.60
N ILE A 95 -4.08 0.24 -12.16
CA ILE A 95 -4.02 1.45 -12.94
C ILE A 95 -3.33 2.52 -12.13
N ILE A 96 -2.36 3.17 -12.74
CA ILE A 96 -1.77 4.33 -12.12
C ILE A 96 -2.72 5.48 -12.35
N THR A 97 -3.47 5.81 -11.33
CA THR A 97 -4.50 6.81 -11.47
C THR A 97 -3.95 8.20 -11.31
N LYS A 98 -2.82 8.32 -10.65
CA LYS A 98 -2.30 9.65 -10.39
C LYS A 98 -0.87 9.54 -9.92
N GLU A 99 -0.07 10.49 -10.34
CA GLU A 99 1.29 10.60 -9.83
C GLU A 99 1.51 12.04 -9.43
N ASP A 100 1.93 12.26 -8.21
CA ASP A 100 2.04 13.59 -7.66
C ASP A 100 3.32 13.66 -6.85
N GLY A 101 4.37 14.14 -7.46
CA GLY A 101 5.65 14.17 -6.82
C GLY A 101 6.12 12.76 -6.55
N ASN A 102 6.26 12.41 -5.27
CA ASN A 102 6.67 11.06 -4.89
C ASN A 102 5.50 10.16 -4.57
N VAL A 103 4.29 10.61 -4.84
CA VAL A 103 3.10 9.86 -4.50
C VAL A 103 2.54 9.26 -5.77
N VAL A 104 2.42 7.95 -5.79
CA VAL A 104 1.85 7.24 -6.91
C VAL A 104 0.61 6.53 -6.42
N HIS A 105 -0.49 6.81 -7.06
CA HIS A 105 -1.77 6.22 -6.70
C HIS A 105 -2.05 5.06 -7.63
N LEU A 106 -2.21 3.90 -7.03
CA LEU A 106 -2.53 2.70 -7.77
C LEU A 106 -3.95 2.28 -7.44
N SER A 107 -4.66 1.93 -8.46
CA SER A 107 -6.01 1.44 -8.29
C SER A 107 -6.05 0.00 -8.77
N PHE A 108 -6.38 -0.90 -7.85
CA PHE A 108 -6.54 -2.30 -8.21
C PHE A 108 -7.97 -2.47 -8.67
N GLY A 109 -8.12 -2.92 -9.90
CA GLY A 109 -9.40 -2.88 -10.54
C GLY A 109 -10.43 -3.80 -9.93
N SER A 110 -11.60 -3.81 -10.55
CA SER A 110 -12.70 -4.59 -10.07
C SER A 110 -12.38 -6.07 -10.03
N LYS A 111 -11.38 -6.47 -10.76
CA LYS A 111 -10.99 -7.87 -10.73
C LYS A 111 -10.58 -8.29 -9.33
N THR A 112 -9.87 -7.44 -8.62
CA THR A 112 -9.50 -7.74 -7.25
C THR A 112 -10.73 -7.95 -6.41
N LYS A 113 -11.66 -7.05 -6.57
CA LYS A 113 -12.87 -7.13 -5.82
C LYS A 113 -13.72 -8.29 -6.29
N GLY A 114 -13.74 -8.49 -7.58
CA GLY A 114 -14.56 -9.55 -8.13
C GLY A 114 -14.08 -10.91 -7.75
N SER A 115 -12.81 -11.07 -7.58
CA SER A 115 -12.28 -12.36 -7.21
C SER A 115 -12.39 -12.62 -5.72
N ALA A 116 -12.74 -11.61 -5.01
CA ALA A 116 -12.88 -11.76 -3.57
C ALA A 116 -14.06 -12.63 -3.24
#